data_a94633ee379abaf0f1376deec94274d5
#
_entry.id   a94633ee379abaf0f1376deec94274d5
#
_cell.length_a   1.000
_cell.length_b   1.000
_cell.length_c   1.000
_cell.angle_alpha   90.00
_cell.angle_beta   90.00
_cell.angle_gamma   90.00
#
_symmetry.space_group_name_H-M   'P 1'
#
loop_
_entity.id
_entity.type
_entity.pdbx_description
1 polymer ?
#
loop_
_entity_poly.entity_id
_entity_poly.type
_entity_poly.pdbx_seq_one_letter_code
_entity_poly.pdbx_strand_id
1 'polypeptide(L)'
;MANESFGIVVHGGAGVLSNLSTEQQQIIEKKVSETLISAYKILENGGSSLDVVEFAVSEFEDSPLFNAGRGSVYTSEEVQEMDASIMSGLDRSAGAVASVRKIKNPIRLARKVFEKTEHILLVGDGAESFARSIGEPIVDPIYFYSEKNLKRLRKAKSKVVQNQLIQDKIGTVGAVALDKSGNISAATSTGGMTNKMPGRIGDTPIIGSGTWAQNKICGVSSTGHGEFFIKFQVAKEVCTRIEYLNQSLEESSTDIIQELKQIGASGGLIAIDKDANISTPFNTDGMIRGSITNKSELNFAIY
;
A
#
# COMPACT_ATOMS: atom_id res chain seq x y z
N MET A 1 28.74 10.63 4.47
CA MET A 1 28.73 10.79 3.00
C MET A 1 27.28 10.66 2.59
N ALA A 2 26.77 11.53 1.70
CA ALA A 2 25.43 11.38 1.15
C ALA A 2 25.35 10.04 0.41
N ASN A 3 24.23 9.34 0.53
CA ASN A 3 23.98 8.13 -0.24
C ASN A 3 23.83 8.56 -1.71
N GLU A 4 24.64 7.99 -2.61
CA GLU A 4 24.51 8.29 -4.04
C GLU A 4 23.23 7.67 -4.65
N SER A 5 22.64 6.70 -3.96
CA SER A 5 21.45 5.97 -4.43
C SER A 5 20.20 6.50 -3.77
N PHE A 6 19.18 6.83 -4.57
CA PHE A 6 17.84 7.19 -4.09
C PHE A 6 16.79 6.82 -5.14
N GLY A 7 15.55 6.64 -4.70
CA GLY A 7 14.46 6.28 -5.61
C GLY A 7 13.17 5.96 -4.89
N ILE A 8 12.16 5.68 -5.69
CA ILE A 8 10.82 5.29 -5.23
C ILE A 8 10.27 4.17 -6.09
N VAL A 9 9.56 3.26 -5.46
CA VAL A 9 8.73 2.24 -6.10
C VAL A 9 7.32 2.32 -5.51
N VAL A 10 6.30 2.14 -6.37
CA VAL A 10 4.89 2.19 -5.98
C VAL A 10 4.12 1.01 -6.53
N HIS A 11 3.02 0.64 -5.87
CA HIS A 11 2.02 -0.26 -6.44
C HIS A 11 0.60 0.30 -6.33
N GLY A 12 -0.22 -0.04 -7.31
CA GLY A 12 -1.66 0.25 -7.34
C GLY A 12 -2.52 -1.00 -7.08
N GLY A 13 -1.88 -2.07 -6.55
CA GLY A 13 -2.52 -3.32 -6.19
C GLY A 13 -2.28 -4.47 -7.15
N ALA A 14 -2.33 -5.69 -6.59
CA ALA A 14 -2.28 -6.95 -7.31
C ALA A 14 -3.68 -7.58 -7.40
N GLY A 15 -3.93 -8.36 -8.46
CA GLY A 15 -5.22 -9.04 -8.63
C GLY A 15 -5.53 -9.46 -10.06
N VAL A 16 -6.81 -9.66 -10.37
CA VAL A 16 -7.29 -9.98 -11.71
C VAL A 16 -7.37 -8.70 -12.55
N LEU A 17 -6.32 -8.39 -13.28
CA LEU A 17 -6.17 -7.19 -14.11
C LEU A 17 -6.36 -7.44 -15.62
N SER A 18 -6.43 -8.71 -16.04
CA SER A 18 -6.58 -9.13 -17.45
C SER A 18 -7.79 -8.55 -18.18
N ASN A 19 -8.77 -7.99 -17.47
CA ASN A 19 -9.99 -7.40 -18.05
C ASN A 19 -9.93 -5.85 -18.15
N LEU A 20 -8.78 -5.23 -17.91
CA LEU A 20 -8.61 -3.80 -18.11
C LEU A 20 -8.57 -3.48 -19.61
N SER A 21 -9.41 -2.53 -20.08
CA SER A 21 -9.30 -2.03 -21.44
C SER A 21 -8.00 -1.24 -21.62
N THR A 22 -7.54 -1.11 -22.86
CA THR A 22 -6.34 -0.30 -23.16
C THR A 22 -6.48 1.14 -22.64
N GLU A 23 -7.66 1.74 -22.76
CA GLU A 23 -7.93 3.07 -22.23
C GLU A 23 -7.78 3.12 -20.70
N GLN A 24 -8.31 2.11 -19.98
CA GLN A 24 -8.15 2.01 -18.54
C GLN A 24 -6.68 1.85 -18.12
N GLN A 25 -5.92 1.05 -18.86
CA GLN A 25 -4.48 0.88 -18.64
C GLN A 25 -3.75 2.22 -18.82
N GLN A 26 -4.03 2.96 -19.88
CA GLN A 26 -3.42 4.28 -20.13
C GLN A 26 -3.75 5.32 -19.04
N ILE A 27 -4.99 5.33 -18.54
CA ILE A 27 -5.39 6.24 -17.45
C ILE A 27 -4.64 5.89 -16.17
N ILE A 28 -4.48 4.60 -15.86
CA ILE A 28 -3.72 4.13 -14.69
C ILE A 28 -2.24 4.47 -14.85
N GLU A 29 -1.65 4.16 -16.00
CA GLU A 29 -0.25 4.47 -16.32
C GLU A 29 0.05 5.96 -16.16
N LYS A 30 -0.82 6.81 -16.72
CA LYS A 30 -0.69 8.26 -16.58
C LYS A 30 -0.67 8.68 -15.12
N LYS A 31 -1.64 8.21 -14.29
CA LYS A 31 -1.70 8.58 -12.87
C LYS A 31 -0.49 8.09 -12.08
N VAL A 32 -0.04 6.85 -12.32
CA VAL A 32 1.15 6.30 -11.66
C VAL A 32 2.41 7.08 -12.07
N SER A 33 2.57 7.35 -13.36
CA SER A 33 3.74 8.09 -13.88
C SER A 33 3.80 9.52 -13.36
N GLU A 34 2.68 10.25 -13.36
CA GLU A 34 2.60 11.62 -12.81
C GLU A 34 2.95 11.64 -11.32
N THR A 35 2.45 10.66 -10.55
CA THR A 35 2.75 10.52 -9.12
C THR A 35 4.23 10.23 -8.91
N LEU A 36 4.82 9.29 -9.67
CA LEU A 36 6.24 8.95 -9.58
C LEU A 36 7.14 10.12 -9.92
N ILE A 37 6.86 10.85 -11.00
CA ILE A 37 7.64 12.02 -11.41
C ILE A 37 7.62 13.09 -10.30
N SER A 38 6.46 13.35 -9.73
CA SER A 38 6.32 14.34 -8.66
C SER A 38 7.03 13.90 -7.37
N ALA A 39 6.87 12.63 -6.98
CA ALA A 39 7.54 12.03 -5.83
C ALA A 39 9.07 12.02 -5.99
N TYR A 40 9.56 11.65 -7.17
CA TYR A 40 10.99 11.64 -7.46
C TYR A 40 11.62 13.05 -7.39
N LYS A 41 10.92 14.08 -7.87
CA LYS A 41 11.36 15.48 -7.73
C LYS A 41 11.52 15.90 -6.27
N ILE A 42 10.68 15.42 -5.37
CA ILE A 42 10.83 15.67 -3.93
C ILE A 42 12.15 15.07 -3.42
N LEU A 43 12.45 13.78 -3.78
CA LEU A 43 13.72 13.15 -3.44
C LEU A 43 14.92 13.87 -4.06
N GLU A 44 14.82 14.23 -5.33
CA GLU A 44 15.86 14.94 -6.07
C GLU A 44 16.21 16.29 -5.42
N ASN A 45 15.23 16.96 -4.84
CA ASN A 45 15.40 18.20 -4.11
C ASN A 45 15.78 18.01 -2.62
N GLY A 46 16.09 16.79 -2.20
CA GLY A 46 16.53 16.48 -0.83
C GLY A 46 15.41 16.26 0.18
N GLY A 47 14.17 16.05 -0.28
CA GLY A 47 13.05 15.68 0.59
C GLY A 47 13.22 14.29 1.20
N SER A 48 12.58 14.05 2.35
CA SER A 48 12.70 12.78 3.07
C SER A 48 11.91 11.65 2.39
N SER A 49 12.39 10.41 2.54
CA SER A 49 11.66 9.22 2.09
C SER A 49 10.26 9.13 2.71
N LEU A 50 10.10 9.59 3.96
CA LEU A 50 8.82 9.59 4.67
C LEU A 50 7.80 10.54 4.01
N ASP A 51 8.21 11.76 3.64
CA ASP A 51 7.36 12.73 2.94
C ASP A 51 6.94 12.21 1.57
N VAL A 52 7.85 11.53 0.90
CA VAL A 52 7.64 11.00 -0.45
C VAL A 52 6.64 9.84 -0.47
N VAL A 53 6.74 8.89 0.47
CA VAL A 53 5.77 7.77 0.52
C VAL A 53 4.39 8.24 0.97
N GLU A 54 4.31 9.21 1.90
CA GLU A 54 3.03 9.84 2.25
C GLU A 54 2.41 10.55 1.05
N PHE A 55 3.20 11.36 0.33
CA PHE A 55 2.75 12.06 -0.87
C PHE A 55 2.20 11.06 -1.91
N ALA A 56 2.97 10.04 -2.27
CA ALA A 56 2.59 9.09 -3.31
C ALA A 56 1.30 8.32 -2.95
N VAL A 57 1.19 7.86 -1.70
CA VAL A 57 -0.02 7.15 -1.25
C VAL A 57 -1.21 8.10 -1.15
N SER A 58 -1.04 9.35 -0.71
CA SER A 58 -2.11 10.38 -0.70
C SER A 58 -2.65 10.65 -2.10
N GLU A 59 -1.78 10.71 -3.13
CA GLU A 59 -2.16 10.87 -4.52
C GLU A 59 -3.02 9.71 -5.04
N PHE A 60 -2.74 8.49 -4.57
CA PHE A 60 -3.55 7.32 -4.89
C PHE A 60 -4.88 7.28 -4.11
N GLU A 61 -4.89 7.71 -2.84
CA GLU A 61 -6.13 7.85 -2.04
C GLU A 61 -7.08 8.89 -2.63
N ASP A 62 -6.56 9.98 -3.18
CA ASP A 62 -7.38 11.01 -3.85
C ASP A 62 -7.91 10.57 -5.22
N SER A 63 -7.41 9.45 -5.77
CA SER A 63 -7.82 8.90 -7.05
C SER A 63 -8.89 7.81 -6.92
N PRO A 64 -10.00 7.86 -7.70
CA PRO A 64 -10.99 6.79 -7.71
C PRO A 64 -10.52 5.53 -8.48
N LEU A 65 -9.30 5.51 -9.01
CA LEU A 65 -8.78 4.40 -9.81
C LEU A 65 -8.37 3.21 -8.96
N PHE A 66 -7.92 3.44 -7.71
CA PHE A 66 -7.33 2.45 -6.82
C PHE A 66 -8.23 2.14 -5.63
N ASN A 67 -8.02 1.00 -4.99
CA ASN A 67 -8.77 0.59 -3.80
C ASN A 67 -8.13 1.20 -2.52
N ALA A 68 -8.15 2.51 -2.42
CA ALA A 68 -7.75 3.29 -1.26
C ALA A 68 -8.48 4.65 -1.31
N GLY A 69 -8.73 5.29 -0.19
CA GLY A 69 -9.41 6.59 -0.16
C GLY A 69 -10.70 6.61 -0.98
N ARG A 70 -10.79 7.51 -1.98
CA ARG A 70 -11.95 7.68 -2.87
C ARG A 70 -12.33 6.44 -3.68
N GLY A 71 -11.40 5.53 -3.93
CA GLY A 71 -11.64 4.31 -4.68
C GLY A 71 -11.91 3.09 -3.81
N SER A 72 -12.05 3.26 -2.51
CA SER A 72 -12.25 2.16 -1.55
C SER A 72 -13.49 1.33 -1.85
N VAL A 73 -13.37 0.03 -1.65
CA VAL A 73 -14.46 -0.94 -1.77
C VAL A 73 -15.38 -0.89 -0.54
N TYR A 74 -16.53 -1.55 -0.64
CA TYR A 74 -17.56 -1.57 0.40
C TYR A 74 -17.50 -2.86 1.22
N THR A 75 -17.80 -2.71 2.52
CA THR A 75 -18.16 -3.81 3.42
C THR A 75 -19.49 -4.46 2.98
N SER A 76 -19.84 -5.59 3.59
CA SER A 76 -21.15 -6.24 3.40
C SER A 76 -22.34 -5.36 3.80
N GLU A 77 -22.13 -4.31 4.59
CA GLU A 77 -23.15 -3.34 5.04
C GLU A 77 -23.19 -2.05 4.20
N GLU A 78 -22.52 -2.04 3.03
CA GLU A 78 -22.48 -0.89 2.12
C GLU A 78 -21.78 0.34 2.72
N VAL A 79 -20.84 0.11 3.63
CA VAL A 79 -19.99 1.14 4.23
C VAL A 79 -18.55 0.97 3.71
N GLN A 80 -17.83 2.06 3.51
CA GLN A 80 -16.40 2.03 3.20
C GLN A 80 -15.60 2.19 4.50
N GLU A 81 -14.77 1.22 4.79
CA GLU A 81 -13.82 1.21 5.91
C GLU A 81 -12.42 1.11 5.35
N MET A 82 -11.57 2.05 5.74
CA MET A 82 -10.22 2.21 5.18
C MET A 82 -9.16 1.98 6.25
N ASP A 83 -8.04 1.45 5.80
CA ASP A 83 -6.87 1.13 6.63
C ASP A 83 -5.64 1.74 5.99
N ALA A 84 -4.69 2.24 6.79
CA ALA A 84 -3.40 2.71 6.29
C ALA A 84 -2.30 2.55 7.35
N SER A 85 -1.06 2.40 6.90
CA SER A 85 0.12 2.47 7.76
C SER A 85 1.31 3.09 7.03
N ILE A 86 2.19 3.70 7.81
CA ILE A 86 3.43 4.30 7.36
C ILE A 86 4.55 4.01 8.38
N MET A 87 5.76 3.78 7.91
CA MET A 87 6.90 3.45 8.75
C MET A 87 8.18 4.11 8.26
N SER A 88 8.94 4.68 9.19
CA SER A 88 10.31 5.16 9.00
C SER A 88 11.29 4.04 9.34
N GLY A 89 12.23 3.76 8.46
CA GLY A 89 13.31 2.80 8.71
C GLY A 89 14.45 3.35 9.58
N LEU A 90 14.47 4.67 9.81
CA LEU A 90 15.55 5.34 10.57
C LEU A 90 15.57 4.88 12.04
N ASP A 91 14.41 4.86 12.66
CA ASP A 91 14.23 4.59 14.09
C ASP A 91 13.09 3.59 14.35
N ARG A 92 12.51 3.04 13.26
CA ARG A 92 11.34 2.16 13.28
C ARG A 92 10.07 2.85 13.79
N SER A 93 10.02 4.18 13.84
CA SER A 93 8.78 4.91 14.09
C SER A 93 7.73 4.54 13.07
N ALA A 94 6.53 4.23 13.55
CA ALA A 94 5.44 3.78 12.69
C ALA A 94 4.09 4.27 13.22
N GLY A 95 3.16 4.52 12.30
CA GLY A 95 1.79 4.85 12.64
C GLY A 95 0.82 4.18 11.69
N ALA A 96 -0.36 3.88 12.22
CA ALA A 96 -1.40 3.20 11.47
C ALA A 96 -2.80 3.66 11.91
N VAL A 97 -3.74 3.56 10.99
CA VAL A 97 -5.17 3.69 11.27
C VAL A 97 -5.93 2.56 10.60
N ALA A 98 -6.99 2.10 11.25
CA ALA A 98 -7.81 1.03 10.71
C ALA A 98 -9.30 1.31 10.88
N SER A 99 -10.12 0.79 9.96
CA SER A 99 -11.58 0.91 9.98
C SER A 99 -12.08 2.37 10.08
N VAL A 100 -11.34 3.33 9.49
CA VAL A 100 -11.76 4.74 9.44
C VAL A 100 -12.71 4.95 8.25
N ARG A 101 -13.72 5.85 8.43
CA ARG A 101 -14.81 6.04 7.47
C ARG A 101 -14.91 7.46 6.93
N LYS A 102 -14.32 8.43 7.64
CA LYS A 102 -14.49 9.88 7.36
C LYS A 102 -13.16 10.61 7.17
N ILE A 103 -12.04 9.91 7.20
CA ILE A 103 -10.72 10.50 7.04
C ILE A 103 -10.41 10.63 5.55
N LYS A 104 -10.20 11.85 5.07
CA LYS A 104 -9.95 12.12 3.65
C LYS A 104 -8.76 11.31 3.13
N ASN A 105 -7.64 11.39 3.84
CA ASN A 105 -6.40 10.67 3.53
C ASN A 105 -5.94 9.85 4.76
N PRO A 106 -6.33 8.58 4.86
CA PRO A 106 -5.92 7.69 5.96
C PRO A 106 -4.41 7.66 6.19
N ILE A 107 -3.60 7.73 5.13
CA ILE A 107 -2.14 7.69 5.25
C ILE A 107 -1.58 8.90 6.01
N ARG A 108 -2.15 10.09 5.82
CA ARG A 108 -1.75 11.31 6.55
C ARG A 108 -2.05 11.17 8.03
N LEU A 109 -3.24 10.65 8.35
CA LEU A 109 -3.60 10.41 9.74
C LEU A 109 -2.71 9.33 10.38
N ALA A 110 -2.39 8.25 9.65
CA ALA A 110 -1.45 7.24 10.11
C ALA A 110 -0.10 7.85 10.51
N ARG A 111 0.45 8.76 9.71
CA ARG A 111 1.67 9.50 10.06
C ARG A 111 1.49 10.33 11.33
N LYS A 112 0.36 11.04 11.47
CA LYS A 112 0.08 11.85 12.67
C LYS A 112 -0.05 11.03 13.95
N VAL A 113 -0.41 9.76 13.85
CA VAL A 113 -0.47 8.87 15.03
C VAL A 113 0.90 8.81 15.70
N PHE A 114 1.97 8.43 14.99
CA PHE A 114 3.29 8.34 15.62
C PHE A 114 3.98 9.70 15.84
N GLU A 115 3.66 10.73 15.04
CA GLU A 115 4.26 12.06 15.23
C GLU A 115 3.70 12.81 16.44
N LYS A 116 2.47 12.51 16.85
CA LYS A 116 1.74 13.29 17.87
C LYS A 116 1.28 12.48 19.08
N THR A 117 1.54 11.17 19.09
CA THR A 117 1.16 10.28 20.21
C THR A 117 2.26 9.25 20.46
N GLU A 118 2.14 8.53 21.58
CA GLU A 118 2.99 7.36 21.88
C GLU A 118 2.44 6.06 21.28
N HIS A 119 1.32 6.14 20.56
CA HIS A 119 0.64 4.98 19.98
C HIS A 119 1.11 4.69 18.57
N ILE A 120 0.96 3.43 18.15
CA ILE A 120 1.24 3.01 16.78
C ILE A 120 -0.04 2.89 15.97
N LEU A 121 -1.14 2.40 16.54
CA LEU A 121 -2.37 2.10 15.82
C LEU A 121 -3.59 2.66 16.54
N LEU A 122 -4.38 3.46 15.83
CA LEU A 122 -5.71 3.91 16.25
C LEU A 122 -6.78 3.36 15.30
N VAL A 123 -7.98 3.04 15.83
CA VAL A 123 -9.04 2.41 15.04
C VAL A 123 -10.37 3.13 15.14
N GLY A 124 -11.16 3.10 14.06
CA GLY A 124 -12.55 3.52 14.00
C GLY A 124 -12.79 4.92 14.55
N ASP A 125 -13.83 5.05 15.38
CA ASP A 125 -14.24 6.34 15.98
C ASP A 125 -13.14 6.99 16.84
N GLY A 126 -12.27 6.18 17.46
CA GLY A 126 -11.12 6.67 18.21
C GLY A 126 -10.11 7.40 17.30
N ALA A 127 -9.77 6.81 16.16
CA ALA A 127 -8.92 7.44 15.16
C ALA A 127 -9.56 8.73 14.59
N GLU A 128 -10.87 8.70 14.31
CA GLU A 128 -11.60 9.89 13.82
C GLU A 128 -11.70 11.00 14.88
N SER A 129 -11.81 10.64 16.16
CA SER A 129 -11.78 11.60 17.27
C SER A 129 -10.40 12.26 17.39
N PHE A 130 -9.33 11.47 17.29
CA PHE A 130 -7.97 11.99 17.23
C PHE A 130 -7.78 12.93 16.03
N ALA A 131 -8.22 12.54 14.83
CA ALA A 131 -8.16 13.41 13.65
C ALA A 131 -8.80 14.78 13.89
N ARG A 132 -10.02 14.80 14.46
CA ARG A 132 -10.71 16.05 14.83
C ARG A 132 -9.89 16.89 15.81
N SER A 133 -9.29 16.28 16.81
CA SER A 133 -8.52 16.98 17.85
C SER A 133 -7.27 17.68 17.32
N ILE A 134 -6.70 17.19 16.20
CA ILE A 134 -5.49 17.76 15.57
C ILE A 134 -5.78 18.55 14.30
N GLY A 135 -7.05 18.72 13.92
CA GLY A 135 -7.47 19.48 12.75
C GLY A 135 -7.26 18.77 11.40
N GLU A 136 -7.15 17.45 11.38
CA GLU A 136 -7.11 16.69 10.12
C GLU A 136 -8.48 16.72 9.42
N PRO A 137 -8.49 16.78 8.07
CA PRO A 137 -9.72 16.87 7.30
C PRO A 137 -10.67 15.68 7.52
N ILE A 138 -11.85 15.97 8.03
CA ILE A 138 -12.99 15.04 8.11
C ILE A 138 -13.91 15.34 6.95
N VAL A 139 -14.32 14.32 6.21
CA VAL A 139 -15.23 14.43 5.07
C VAL A 139 -16.52 13.66 5.32
N ASP A 140 -17.60 14.06 4.65
CA ASP A 140 -18.82 13.28 4.62
C ASP A 140 -18.55 11.95 3.87
N PRO A 141 -19.09 10.80 4.30
CA PRO A 141 -18.93 9.52 3.60
C PRO A 141 -19.30 9.55 2.12
N ILE A 142 -20.17 10.48 1.68
CA ILE A 142 -20.49 10.68 0.26
C ILE A 142 -19.25 11.02 -0.60
N TYR A 143 -18.19 11.58 0.02
CA TYR A 143 -16.91 11.85 -0.66
C TYR A 143 -16.29 10.59 -1.26
N PHE A 144 -16.48 9.43 -0.62
CA PHE A 144 -15.96 8.14 -1.06
C PHE A 144 -16.94 7.37 -1.94
N TYR A 145 -18.16 7.87 -2.15
CA TYR A 145 -19.16 7.16 -2.92
C TYR A 145 -18.67 6.74 -4.30
N SER A 146 -18.85 5.48 -4.63
CA SER A 146 -18.48 4.89 -5.91
C SER A 146 -19.57 3.94 -6.38
N GLU A 147 -20.35 4.35 -7.38
CA GLU A 147 -21.36 3.50 -8.01
C GLU A 147 -20.76 2.22 -8.61
N LYS A 148 -19.55 2.34 -9.19
CA LYS A 148 -18.77 1.20 -9.71
C LYS A 148 -18.54 0.15 -8.62
N ASN A 149 -18.03 0.57 -7.45
CA ASN A 149 -17.75 -0.34 -6.35
C ASN A 149 -19.00 -0.86 -5.67
N LEU A 150 -20.09 -0.09 -5.62
CA LEU A 150 -21.39 -0.56 -5.12
C LEU A 150 -21.97 -1.66 -6.04
N LYS A 151 -21.92 -1.49 -7.36
CA LYS A 151 -22.29 -2.54 -8.33
C LYS A 151 -21.42 -3.79 -8.14
N ARG A 152 -20.14 -3.62 -7.88
CA ARG A 152 -19.19 -4.72 -7.57
C ARG A 152 -19.59 -5.47 -6.31
N LEU A 153 -19.94 -4.76 -5.22
CA LEU A 153 -20.43 -5.36 -3.99
C LEU A 153 -21.70 -6.19 -4.25
N ARG A 154 -22.70 -5.65 -4.95
CA ARG A 154 -23.94 -6.35 -5.26
C ARG A 154 -23.69 -7.65 -6.05
N LYS A 155 -22.76 -7.59 -7.03
CA LYS A 155 -22.32 -8.78 -7.76
C LYS A 155 -21.57 -9.78 -6.85
N ALA A 156 -20.76 -9.31 -5.91
CA ALA A 156 -20.07 -10.17 -4.95
C ALA A 156 -21.08 -10.88 -4.03
N LYS A 157 -22.06 -10.15 -3.48
CA LYS A 157 -23.15 -10.75 -2.67
C LYS A 157 -23.91 -11.83 -3.43
N SER A 158 -24.24 -11.62 -4.71
CA SER A 158 -24.93 -12.63 -5.52
C SER A 158 -24.08 -13.89 -5.76
N LYS A 159 -22.77 -13.77 -5.91
CA LYS A 159 -21.84 -14.90 -6.06
C LYS A 159 -21.71 -15.72 -4.78
N VAL A 160 -21.68 -15.07 -3.61
CA VAL A 160 -21.68 -15.79 -2.31
C VAL A 160 -22.93 -16.67 -2.17
N VAL A 161 -24.09 -16.13 -2.54
CA VAL A 161 -25.34 -16.92 -2.56
C VAL A 161 -25.25 -18.16 -3.49
N GLN A 162 -24.43 -18.08 -4.54
CA GLN A 162 -24.20 -19.16 -5.51
C GLN A 162 -22.98 -20.04 -5.17
N ASN A 163 -22.37 -19.89 -4.00
CA ASN A 163 -21.12 -20.57 -3.58
C ASN A 163 -19.95 -20.41 -4.58
N GLN A 164 -19.85 -19.27 -5.26
CA GLN A 164 -18.78 -18.98 -6.19
C GLN A 164 -17.68 -18.15 -5.51
N LEU A 165 -16.42 -18.43 -5.82
CA LEU A 165 -15.28 -17.65 -5.33
C LEU A 165 -15.32 -16.19 -5.84
N ILE A 166 -15.09 -15.25 -4.93
CA ILE A 166 -14.94 -13.83 -5.25
C ILE A 166 -13.44 -13.56 -5.42
N GLN A 167 -13.04 -13.16 -6.61
CA GLN A 167 -11.68 -12.65 -6.85
C GLN A 167 -11.75 -11.12 -6.97
N ASP A 168 -11.04 -10.42 -6.11
CA ASP A 168 -10.94 -8.97 -6.17
C ASP A 168 -10.05 -8.53 -7.34
N LYS A 169 -10.48 -7.46 -8.03
CA LYS A 169 -9.85 -7.03 -9.28
C LYS A 169 -8.73 -6.00 -9.11
N ILE A 170 -8.76 -5.20 -8.05
CA ILE A 170 -7.76 -4.17 -7.79
C ILE A 170 -7.57 -4.10 -6.27
N GLY A 171 -6.33 -4.17 -5.84
CA GLY A 171 -5.95 -4.25 -4.44
C GLY A 171 -5.49 -2.92 -3.84
N THR A 172 -4.86 -3.03 -2.73
CA THR A 172 -4.17 -2.03 -1.90
C THR A 172 -3.20 -1.16 -2.71
N VAL A 173 -2.96 0.08 -2.28
CA VAL A 173 -1.89 0.93 -2.83
C VAL A 173 -0.73 1.03 -1.85
N GLY A 174 0.47 1.28 -2.37
CA GLY A 174 1.63 1.50 -1.53
C GLY A 174 2.79 2.17 -2.22
N ALA A 175 3.73 2.63 -1.41
CA ALA A 175 4.97 3.27 -1.84
C ALA A 175 6.11 2.90 -0.90
N VAL A 176 7.30 2.72 -1.45
CA VAL A 176 8.54 2.55 -0.70
C VAL A 176 9.60 3.45 -1.33
N ALA A 177 10.32 4.21 -0.50
CA ALA A 177 11.32 5.15 -0.98
C ALA A 177 12.61 5.07 -0.17
N LEU A 178 13.72 5.33 -0.86
CA LEU A 178 15.05 5.57 -0.30
C LEU A 178 15.44 7.01 -0.62
N ASP A 179 15.78 7.83 0.39
CA ASP A 179 16.22 9.21 0.20
C ASP A 179 17.76 9.35 0.13
N LYS A 180 18.22 10.56 -0.23
CA LYS A 180 19.65 10.89 -0.34
C LYS A 180 20.42 10.80 0.99
N SER A 181 19.73 10.77 2.11
CA SER A 181 20.32 10.55 3.43
C SER A 181 20.46 9.06 3.79
N GLY A 182 20.00 8.16 2.91
CA GLY A 182 20.00 6.71 3.12
C GLY A 182 18.85 6.22 4.00
N ASN A 183 17.83 7.06 4.23
CA ASN A 183 16.65 6.63 4.96
C ASN A 183 15.65 5.94 4.02
N ILE A 184 15.10 4.84 4.50
CA ILE A 184 14.07 4.07 3.83
C ILE A 184 12.75 4.29 4.56
N SER A 185 11.67 4.51 3.81
CA SER A 185 10.32 4.57 4.37
C SER A 185 9.34 3.77 3.50
N ALA A 186 8.30 3.24 4.13
CA ALA A 186 7.24 2.49 3.47
C ALA A 186 5.86 2.97 3.93
N ALA A 187 4.89 2.95 3.02
CA ALA A 187 3.51 3.33 3.28
C ALA A 187 2.56 2.44 2.48
N THR A 188 1.43 2.09 3.08
CA THR A 188 0.40 1.25 2.47
C THR A 188 -0.98 1.76 2.87
N SER A 189 -1.96 1.76 1.94
CA SER A 189 -3.34 2.18 2.19
C SER A 189 -4.34 1.33 1.40
N THR A 190 -5.52 1.07 1.98
CA THR A 190 -6.52 0.19 1.37
C THR A 190 -7.95 0.45 1.84
N GLY A 191 -8.93 0.09 1.00
CA GLY A 191 -10.31 -0.16 1.41
C GLY A 191 -10.58 -1.60 1.83
N GLY A 192 -9.56 -2.48 1.78
CA GLY A 192 -9.70 -3.91 2.08
C GLY A 192 -10.33 -4.71 0.94
N MET A 193 -11.06 -5.77 1.27
CA MET A 193 -11.72 -6.68 0.31
C MET A 193 -13.18 -6.29 0.08
N THR A 194 -13.65 -6.41 -1.16
CA THR A 194 -15.07 -6.24 -1.50
C THR A 194 -15.93 -7.26 -0.72
N ASN A 195 -17.01 -6.79 -0.11
CA ASN A 195 -17.92 -7.59 0.70
C ASN A 195 -17.28 -8.11 2.00
N LYS A 196 -16.22 -7.47 2.49
CA LYS A 196 -15.64 -7.78 3.80
C LYS A 196 -16.66 -7.59 4.91
N MET A 197 -16.53 -8.34 5.99
CA MET A 197 -17.30 -8.09 7.20
C MET A 197 -16.96 -6.71 7.76
N PRO A 198 -17.93 -5.96 8.33
CA PRO A 198 -17.62 -4.75 9.09
C PRO A 198 -16.57 -5.01 10.17
N GLY A 199 -15.57 -4.13 10.26
CA GLY A 199 -14.45 -4.30 11.20
C GLY A 199 -13.39 -5.31 10.78
N ARG A 200 -13.49 -5.96 9.60
CA ARG A 200 -12.40 -6.79 9.08
C ARG A 200 -11.22 -5.91 8.70
N ILE A 201 -10.08 -6.18 9.28
CA ILE A 201 -8.80 -5.54 9.01
C ILE A 201 -7.88 -6.54 8.32
N GLY A 202 -7.22 -6.11 7.23
CA GLY A 202 -6.19 -6.88 6.53
C GLY A 202 -4.79 -6.59 7.05
N ASP A 203 -3.80 -6.92 6.23
CA ASP A 203 -2.37 -6.72 6.51
C ASP A 203 -1.94 -5.25 6.52
N THR A 204 -2.61 -4.40 5.75
CA THR A 204 -2.20 -3.01 5.50
C THR A 204 -1.87 -2.21 6.78
N PRO A 205 -2.69 -2.17 7.85
CA PRO A 205 -2.37 -1.39 9.05
C PRO A 205 -1.49 -2.14 10.04
N ILE A 206 -1.13 -3.39 9.76
CA ILE A 206 -0.33 -4.24 10.64
C ILE A 206 1.15 -4.12 10.24
N ILE A 207 1.90 -3.37 11.05
CA ILE A 207 3.35 -3.22 10.86
C ILE A 207 4.04 -4.59 10.89
N GLY A 208 4.86 -4.84 9.88
CA GLY A 208 5.51 -6.13 9.64
C GLY A 208 4.75 -7.03 8.66
N SER A 209 3.46 -6.83 8.48
CA SER A 209 2.63 -7.64 7.55
C SER A 209 2.44 -6.95 6.21
N GLY A 210 1.79 -5.78 6.19
CA GLY A 210 1.54 -4.99 4.98
C GLY A 210 2.63 -3.94 4.71
N THR A 211 3.31 -3.47 5.75
CA THR A 211 4.27 -2.36 5.68
C THR A 211 5.45 -2.63 6.60
N TRP A 212 6.66 -2.47 6.07
CA TRP A 212 7.89 -2.53 6.85
C TRP A 212 8.96 -1.62 6.26
N ALA A 213 9.76 -0.97 7.12
CA ALA A 213 10.94 -0.24 6.71
C ALA A 213 12.06 -0.40 7.74
N GLN A 214 13.28 -0.61 7.26
CA GLN A 214 14.48 -0.74 8.09
C GLN A 214 15.67 -0.18 7.32
N ASN A 215 16.26 0.90 7.82
CA ASN A 215 17.46 1.49 7.23
C ASN A 215 18.58 0.46 7.11
N LYS A 216 19.37 0.57 6.05
CA LYS A 216 20.49 -0.32 5.70
C LYS A 216 20.07 -1.72 5.24
N ILE A 217 18.82 -2.08 5.30
CA ILE A 217 18.27 -3.37 4.85
C ILE A 217 17.32 -3.12 3.68
N CYS A 218 16.02 -2.94 3.95
CA CYS A 218 15.01 -2.70 2.93
C CYS A 218 13.74 -2.03 3.48
N GLY A 219 12.89 -1.58 2.56
CA GLY A 219 11.50 -1.26 2.81
C GLY A 219 10.59 -2.11 1.94
N VAL A 220 9.38 -2.39 2.43
CA VAL A 220 8.39 -3.26 1.76
C VAL A 220 6.98 -2.72 1.95
N SER A 221 6.19 -2.74 0.88
CA SER A 221 4.73 -2.56 0.92
C SER A 221 4.06 -3.71 0.17
N SER A 222 3.06 -4.31 0.79
CA SER A 222 2.42 -5.55 0.34
C SER A 222 1.00 -5.30 -0.16
N THR A 223 0.50 -6.17 -1.03
CA THR A 223 -0.87 -6.18 -1.56
C THR A 223 -1.32 -7.60 -1.85
N GLY A 224 -2.50 -8.01 -1.36
CA GLY A 224 -3.00 -9.37 -1.60
C GLY A 224 -4.04 -9.83 -0.61
N HIS A 225 -4.07 -11.14 -0.37
CA HIS A 225 -4.97 -11.77 0.58
C HIS A 225 -4.47 -11.56 2.01
N GLY A 226 -4.90 -10.48 2.64
CA GLY A 226 -4.36 -9.93 3.88
C GLY A 226 -4.18 -10.94 5.03
N GLU A 227 -5.09 -11.90 5.18
CA GLU A 227 -5.02 -12.93 6.22
C GLU A 227 -3.74 -13.78 6.15
N PHE A 228 -3.27 -14.08 4.94
CA PHE A 228 -2.00 -14.80 4.75
C PHE A 228 -0.81 -13.87 4.99
N PHE A 229 -0.87 -12.63 4.51
CA PHE A 229 0.19 -11.66 4.74
C PHE A 229 0.40 -11.36 6.23
N ILE A 230 -0.68 -11.37 7.02
CA ILE A 230 -0.61 -11.27 8.49
C ILE A 230 0.05 -12.53 9.09
N LYS A 231 -0.40 -13.71 8.72
CA LYS A 231 0.12 -14.98 9.29
C LYS A 231 1.62 -15.17 9.05
N PHE A 232 2.10 -14.73 7.89
CA PHE A 232 3.50 -14.87 7.48
C PHE A 232 4.34 -13.63 7.74
N GLN A 233 3.75 -12.52 8.21
CA GLN A 233 4.41 -11.22 8.42
C GLN A 233 5.26 -10.79 7.21
N VAL A 234 4.67 -10.88 6.03
CA VAL A 234 5.35 -10.88 4.71
C VAL A 234 6.31 -9.70 4.55
N ALA A 235 5.88 -8.47 4.90
CA ALA A 235 6.73 -7.30 4.70
C ALA A 235 8.01 -7.34 5.55
N LYS A 236 7.93 -7.79 6.81
CA LYS A 236 9.10 -7.93 7.68
C LYS A 236 9.96 -9.11 7.29
N GLU A 237 9.34 -10.22 6.88
CA GLU A 237 10.04 -11.46 6.53
C GLU A 237 11.05 -11.24 5.40
N VAL A 238 10.73 -10.41 4.38
CA VAL A 238 11.69 -10.03 3.33
C VAL A 238 12.95 -9.43 3.95
N CYS A 239 12.81 -8.41 4.80
CA CYS A 239 13.97 -7.77 5.43
C CYS A 239 14.70 -8.73 6.40
N THR A 240 13.99 -9.63 7.07
CA THR A 240 14.56 -10.64 7.95
C THR A 240 15.47 -11.60 7.18
N ARG A 241 15.05 -12.07 6.01
CA ARG A 241 15.86 -12.95 5.15
C ARG A 241 17.12 -12.27 4.65
N ILE A 242 17.03 -10.99 4.27
CA ILE A 242 18.21 -10.20 3.89
C ILE A 242 19.18 -10.09 5.09
N GLU A 243 18.66 -9.71 6.26
CA GLU A 243 19.50 -9.41 7.45
C GLU A 243 20.15 -10.65 8.02
N TYR A 244 19.45 -11.77 8.12
CA TYR A 244 19.93 -12.96 8.84
C TYR A 244 20.34 -14.13 7.94
N LEU A 245 19.82 -14.22 6.73
CA LEU A 245 20.17 -15.28 5.78
C LEU A 245 21.09 -14.79 4.66
N ASN A 246 21.42 -13.48 4.63
CA ASN A 246 22.24 -12.84 3.59
C ASN A 246 21.71 -13.05 2.16
N GLN A 247 20.40 -13.21 2.02
CA GLN A 247 19.75 -13.25 0.72
C GLN A 247 19.75 -11.86 0.07
N SER A 248 19.73 -11.82 -1.26
CA SER A 248 19.46 -10.57 -2.00
C SER A 248 18.00 -10.12 -1.82
N LEU A 249 17.69 -8.86 -2.16
CA LEU A 249 16.33 -8.35 -2.16
C LEU A 249 15.43 -9.18 -3.08
N GLU A 250 15.91 -9.52 -4.28
CA GLU A 250 15.17 -10.28 -5.28
C GLU A 250 14.86 -11.70 -4.79
N GLU A 251 15.85 -12.42 -4.26
CA GLU A 251 15.67 -13.76 -3.71
C GLU A 251 14.67 -13.75 -2.55
N SER A 252 14.88 -12.88 -1.54
CA SER A 252 14.03 -12.82 -0.36
C SER A 252 12.57 -12.53 -0.69
N SER A 253 12.34 -11.59 -1.59
CA SER A 253 11.00 -11.15 -1.97
C SER A 253 10.30 -12.15 -2.89
N THR A 254 11.03 -12.78 -3.81
CA THR A 254 10.48 -13.79 -4.71
C THR A 254 10.13 -15.07 -3.96
N ASP A 255 11.01 -15.54 -3.08
CA ASP A 255 10.79 -16.75 -2.30
C ASP A 255 9.53 -16.67 -1.45
N ILE A 256 9.32 -15.58 -0.70
CA ILE A 256 8.10 -15.43 0.12
C ILE A 256 6.83 -15.43 -0.73
N ILE A 257 6.83 -14.80 -1.91
CA ILE A 257 5.69 -14.82 -2.83
C ILE A 257 5.45 -16.21 -3.41
N GLN A 258 6.49 -17.00 -3.67
CA GLN A 258 6.37 -18.39 -4.10
C GLN A 258 5.83 -19.30 -2.98
N GLU A 259 6.29 -19.13 -1.75
CA GLU A 259 5.77 -19.85 -0.58
C GLU A 259 4.27 -19.57 -0.40
N LEU A 260 3.85 -18.31 -0.50
CA LEU A 260 2.44 -17.93 -0.47
C LEU A 260 1.63 -18.60 -1.57
N LYS A 261 2.17 -18.69 -2.79
CA LYS A 261 1.53 -19.39 -3.91
C LYS A 261 1.29 -20.87 -3.60
N GLN A 262 2.27 -21.54 -2.99
CA GLN A 262 2.17 -22.98 -2.66
C GLN A 262 1.03 -23.29 -1.69
N ILE A 263 0.68 -22.35 -0.81
CA ILE A 263 -0.45 -22.50 0.13
C ILE A 263 -1.76 -21.90 -0.37
N GLY A 264 -1.83 -21.50 -1.65
CA GLY A 264 -3.03 -20.95 -2.27
C GLY A 264 -3.31 -19.49 -1.95
N ALA A 265 -2.35 -18.76 -1.38
CA ALA A 265 -2.46 -17.33 -1.16
C ALA A 265 -2.03 -16.54 -2.41
N SER A 266 -2.71 -15.43 -2.68
CA SER A 266 -2.44 -14.58 -3.83
C SER A 266 -2.11 -13.14 -3.42
N GLY A 267 -1.18 -12.52 -4.17
CA GLY A 267 -0.78 -11.14 -3.94
C GLY A 267 0.59 -10.84 -4.54
N GLY A 268 1.19 -9.77 -4.07
CA GLY A 268 2.52 -9.31 -4.44
C GLY A 268 3.03 -8.28 -3.46
N LEU A 269 4.20 -7.79 -3.70
CA LEU A 269 4.80 -6.71 -2.92
C LEU A 269 5.71 -5.85 -3.79
N ILE A 270 6.03 -4.68 -3.30
CA ILE A 270 7.13 -3.85 -3.79
C ILE A 270 8.15 -3.68 -2.69
N ALA A 271 9.42 -3.67 -3.06
CA ALA A 271 10.53 -3.47 -2.14
C ALA A 271 11.66 -2.65 -2.76
N ILE A 272 12.35 -1.88 -1.92
CA ILE A 272 13.60 -1.19 -2.26
C ILE A 272 14.62 -1.44 -1.15
N ASP A 273 15.88 -1.67 -1.50
CA ASP A 273 16.97 -1.81 -0.55
C ASP A 273 17.82 -0.53 -0.40
N LYS A 274 18.85 -0.62 0.44
CA LYS A 274 19.81 0.49 0.72
C LYS A 274 20.61 0.97 -0.50
N ASP A 275 20.68 0.19 -1.56
CA ASP A 275 21.42 0.47 -2.78
C ASP A 275 20.52 0.90 -3.94
N ALA A 276 19.20 1.12 -3.65
CA ALA A 276 18.13 1.40 -4.61
C ALA A 276 17.86 0.26 -5.60
N ASN A 277 18.20 -0.99 -5.27
CA ASN A 277 17.69 -2.13 -6.01
C ASN A 277 16.20 -2.26 -5.70
N ILE A 278 15.40 -2.62 -6.73
CA ILE A 278 13.96 -2.73 -6.63
C ILE A 278 13.56 -4.16 -6.97
N SER A 279 12.63 -4.72 -6.18
CA SER A 279 11.97 -5.98 -6.48
C SER A 279 10.44 -5.82 -6.36
N THR A 280 9.72 -6.46 -7.29
CA THR A 280 8.25 -6.31 -7.39
C THR A 280 7.57 -7.64 -7.74
N PRO A 281 7.81 -8.72 -6.98
CA PRO A 281 7.24 -10.04 -7.27
C PRO A 281 5.74 -10.09 -6.96
N PHE A 282 5.02 -10.88 -7.75
CA PHE A 282 3.60 -11.18 -7.54
C PHE A 282 3.25 -12.56 -8.11
N ASN A 283 2.13 -13.14 -7.65
CA ASN A 283 1.61 -14.42 -8.09
C ASN A 283 0.13 -14.36 -8.55
N THR A 284 -0.31 -13.17 -8.93
CA THR A 284 -1.63 -12.89 -9.52
C THR A 284 -1.52 -12.69 -11.03
N ASP A 285 -2.66 -12.44 -11.72
CA ASP A 285 -2.66 -12.15 -13.16
C ASP A 285 -1.86 -10.87 -13.51
N GLY A 286 -1.74 -9.94 -12.56
CA GLY A 286 -0.99 -8.71 -12.73
C GLY A 286 -0.88 -7.93 -11.42
N MET A 287 0.05 -6.99 -11.40
CA MET A 287 0.20 -5.99 -10.34
C MET A 287 0.53 -4.65 -10.97
N ILE A 288 -0.32 -3.64 -10.72
CA ILE A 288 -0.03 -2.26 -11.12
C ILE A 288 1.18 -1.80 -10.31
N ARG A 289 2.27 -1.45 -10.98
CA ARG A 289 3.51 -1.04 -10.33
C ARG A 289 4.30 -0.06 -11.17
N GLY A 290 5.13 0.72 -10.52
CA GLY A 290 6.05 1.60 -11.22
C GLY A 290 7.17 2.06 -10.30
N SER A 291 8.26 2.52 -10.89
CA SER A 291 9.45 2.94 -10.16
C SER A 291 10.27 3.97 -10.92
N ILE A 292 11.07 4.73 -10.18
CA ILE A 292 12.09 5.62 -10.72
C ILE A 292 13.20 5.76 -9.67
N THR A 293 14.46 5.64 -10.11
CA THR A 293 15.64 5.83 -9.27
C THR A 293 16.64 6.75 -9.96
N ASN A 294 17.64 7.19 -9.24
CA ASN A 294 18.74 7.93 -9.87
C ASN A 294 19.64 7.06 -10.77
N LYS A 295 19.40 5.75 -10.82
CA LYS A 295 20.12 4.77 -11.66
C LYS A 295 19.27 4.23 -12.80
N SER A 296 17.95 4.46 -12.79
CA SER A 296 17.01 3.95 -13.79
C SER A 296 15.93 4.97 -14.12
N GLU A 297 15.53 5.03 -15.37
CA GLU A 297 14.41 5.83 -15.82
C GLU A 297 13.08 5.34 -15.23
N LEU A 298 12.03 6.13 -15.41
CA LEU A 298 10.68 5.76 -15.02
C LEU A 298 10.27 4.46 -15.71
N ASN A 299 9.86 3.48 -14.92
CA ASN A 299 9.28 2.24 -15.37
C ASN A 299 7.84 2.10 -14.86
N PHE A 300 6.96 1.60 -15.71
CA PHE A 300 5.57 1.24 -15.38
C PHE A 300 5.25 -0.13 -15.96
N ALA A 301 4.55 -0.97 -15.19
CA ALA A 301 4.06 -2.25 -15.67
C ALA A 301 2.77 -2.67 -14.94
N ILE A 302 2.00 -3.54 -15.58
CA ILE A 302 0.80 -4.18 -15.03
C ILE A 302 0.98 -5.71 -15.00
N TYR A 303 1.59 -6.27 -16.03
CA TYR A 303 1.79 -7.71 -16.21
C TYR A 303 3.27 -8.10 -16.08
#